data_f276a1736f19c686bc24955805107bc7
#
_entry.id   f276a1736f19c686bc24955805107bc7
#
_cell.length_a   1.000
_cell.length_b   1.000
_cell.length_c   1.000
_cell.angle_alpha   90.00
_cell.angle_beta   90.00
_cell.angle_gamma   90.00
#
_symmetry.space_group_name_H-M   'P 1'
#
loop_
_entity.id
_entity.type
_entity.pdbx_description
1 polymer ?
#
loop_
_entity_poly.entity_id
_entity_poly.type
_entity_poly.pdbx_seq_one_letter_code
_entity_poly.pdbx_strand_id
1 'polypeptide(L)'
;SFIGVRAELKILRVIRLLRILKIGRSEKFKQSIYHFNFALRSKSQELQISTFYTVLLLLISSTCMYLAESSIQPELLGSIPRCLWWSITTVSAVGYGDSIPVTAVGKTIASITSLMGIAAIAIPTGILASGFSESIGVKNKNEFNE
;
A
#
# COMPACT_ATOMS: atom_id res chain seq x y z
N SER A 1 -10.86 12.99 41.48
CA SER A 1 -11.00 11.59 41.06
C SER A 1 -11.99 11.32 39.91
N PHE A 2 -12.71 12.35 39.43
CA PHE A 2 -13.67 12.21 38.33
C PHE A 2 -13.01 11.99 36.93
N ILE A 3 -11.74 12.35 36.80
CA ILE A 3 -10.98 12.23 35.50
C ILE A 3 -10.61 10.78 35.23
N GLY A 4 -10.30 9.98 36.26
CA GLY A 4 -9.96 8.56 36.12
C GLY A 4 -11.15 7.71 35.63
N VAL A 5 -12.33 7.92 36.15
CA VAL A 5 -13.54 7.16 35.76
C VAL A 5 -13.95 7.42 34.29
N ARG A 6 -13.75 8.65 33.78
CA ARG A 6 -14.01 8.98 32.38
C ARG A 6 -12.98 8.35 31.42
N ALA A 7 -11.74 8.18 31.86
CA ALA A 7 -10.71 7.51 31.07
C ALA A 7 -10.99 6.00 30.99
N GLU A 8 -11.38 5.37 32.08
CA GLU A 8 -11.76 3.94 32.13
C GLU A 8 -12.99 3.65 31.24
N LEU A 9 -13.99 4.53 31.24
CA LEU A 9 -15.17 4.37 30.38
C LEU A 9 -14.82 4.51 28.89
N LYS A 10 -13.83 5.32 28.53
CA LYS A 10 -13.34 5.42 27.14
C LYS A 10 -12.60 4.16 26.73
N ILE A 11 -11.77 3.60 27.61
CA ILE A 11 -11.04 2.34 27.38
C ILE A 11 -12.02 1.19 27.19
N LEU A 12 -13.07 1.10 28.02
CA LEU A 12 -14.11 0.08 27.88
C LEU A 12 -14.88 0.19 26.55
N ARG A 13 -15.06 1.40 26.01
CA ARG A 13 -15.64 1.59 24.66
C ARG A 13 -14.72 1.06 23.56
N VAL A 14 -13.41 1.29 23.67
CA VAL A 14 -12.42 0.76 22.72
C VAL A 14 -12.37 -0.77 22.79
N ILE A 15 -12.43 -1.36 24.00
CA ILE A 15 -12.49 -2.82 24.18
C ILE A 15 -13.74 -3.42 23.52
N ARG A 16 -14.88 -2.69 23.50
CA ARG A 16 -16.07 -3.16 22.77
C ARG A 16 -15.83 -3.27 21.25
N LEU A 17 -14.96 -2.45 20.67
CA LEU A 17 -14.58 -2.56 19.25
C LEU A 17 -13.81 -3.86 18.97
N LEU A 18 -13.11 -4.42 19.97
CA LEU A 18 -12.46 -5.73 19.87
C LEU A 18 -13.46 -6.89 19.68
N ARG A 19 -14.80 -6.65 19.88
CA ARG A 19 -15.82 -7.64 19.52
C ARG A 19 -15.81 -7.96 18.02
N ILE A 20 -15.33 -7.03 17.18
CA ILE A 20 -15.16 -7.26 15.74
C ILE A 20 -14.20 -8.43 15.50
N LEU A 21 -13.22 -8.65 16.38
CA LEU A 21 -12.31 -9.81 16.32
C LEU A 21 -13.02 -11.17 16.48
N LYS A 22 -14.26 -11.20 17.04
CA LYS A 22 -15.07 -12.43 17.07
C LYS A 22 -15.48 -12.91 15.66
N ILE A 23 -15.45 -12.04 14.66
CA ILE A 23 -15.66 -12.43 13.24
C ILE A 23 -14.60 -13.44 12.80
N GLY A 24 -13.39 -13.38 13.37
CA GLY A 24 -12.32 -14.36 13.13
C GLY A 24 -12.65 -15.82 13.52
N ARG A 25 -13.71 -16.05 14.29
CA ARG A 25 -14.20 -17.40 14.65
C ARG A 25 -15.12 -18.03 13.60
N SER A 26 -15.61 -17.24 12.64
CA SER A 26 -16.46 -17.76 11.57
C SER A 26 -15.67 -18.66 10.63
N GLU A 27 -16.24 -19.83 10.28
CA GLU A 27 -15.64 -20.75 9.30
C GLU A 27 -15.44 -20.05 7.93
N LYS A 28 -16.38 -19.19 7.54
CA LYS A 28 -16.27 -18.36 6.33
C LYS A 28 -15.04 -17.46 6.36
N PHE A 29 -14.73 -16.89 7.53
CA PHE A 29 -13.54 -16.04 7.69
C PHE A 29 -12.25 -16.84 7.61
N LYS A 30 -12.18 -18.01 8.25
CA LYS A 30 -11.02 -18.91 8.16
C LYS A 30 -10.77 -19.34 6.71
N GLN A 31 -11.83 -19.65 5.97
CA GLN A 31 -11.75 -20.02 4.57
C GLN A 31 -11.24 -18.86 3.70
N SER A 32 -11.70 -17.62 3.96
CA SER A 32 -11.19 -16.43 3.27
C SER A 32 -9.71 -16.20 3.55
N ILE A 33 -9.26 -16.39 4.81
CA ILE A 33 -7.84 -16.32 5.18
C ILE A 33 -7.02 -17.39 4.47
N TYR A 34 -7.55 -18.60 4.33
CA TYR A 34 -6.88 -19.67 3.58
C TYR A 34 -6.65 -19.27 2.12
N HIS A 35 -7.69 -18.78 1.42
CA HIS A 35 -7.57 -18.32 0.03
C HIS A 35 -6.59 -17.15 -0.10
N PHE A 36 -6.57 -16.22 0.86
CA PHE A 36 -5.61 -15.14 0.89
C PHE A 36 -4.17 -15.63 1.02
N ASN A 37 -3.92 -16.51 1.99
CA ASN A 37 -2.59 -17.10 2.19
C ASN A 37 -2.14 -17.96 1.00
N PHE A 38 -3.06 -18.67 0.36
CA PHE A 38 -2.78 -19.41 -0.86
C PHE A 38 -2.35 -18.47 -1.99
N ALA A 39 -3.10 -17.40 -2.25
CA ALA A 39 -2.77 -16.40 -3.27
C ALA A 39 -1.40 -15.76 -3.02
N LEU A 40 -1.11 -15.38 -1.77
CA LEU A 40 0.19 -14.80 -1.40
C LEU A 40 1.35 -15.79 -1.64
N ARG A 41 1.17 -17.06 -1.32
CA ARG A 41 2.21 -18.08 -1.49
C ARG A 41 2.40 -18.49 -2.93
N SER A 42 1.29 -18.73 -3.67
CA SER A 42 1.36 -19.15 -5.07
C SER A 42 1.95 -18.05 -5.97
N LYS A 43 1.71 -16.78 -5.66
CA LYS A 43 2.18 -15.62 -6.44
C LYS A 43 3.31 -14.85 -5.77
N SER A 44 4.04 -15.49 -4.84
CA SER A 44 5.07 -14.81 -4.06
C SER A 44 6.21 -14.26 -4.90
N GLN A 45 6.63 -14.95 -5.96
CA GLN A 45 7.71 -14.50 -6.85
C GLN A 45 7.29 -13.26 -7.64
N GLU A 46 6.10 -13.28 -8.24
CA GLU A 46 5.55 -12.16 -9.00
C GLU A 46 5.35 -10.93 -8.08
N LEU A 47 4.87 -11.15 -6.85
CA LEU A 47 4.72 -10.08 -5.85
C LEU A 47 6.06 -9.50 -5.43
N GLN A 48 7.10 -10.31 -5.24
CA GLN A 48 8.45 -9.84 -4.92
C GLN A 48 9.01 -8.98 -6.05
N ILE A 49 8.89 -9.42 -7.30
CA ILE A 49 9.33 -8.67 -8.47
C ILE A 49 8.58 -7.33 -8.54
N SER A 50 7.26 -7.34 -8.40
CA SER A 50 6.43 -6.14 -8.40
C SER A 50 6.83 -5.16 -7.29
N THR A 51 7.08 -5.66 -6.08
CA THR A 51 7.55 -4.84 -4.95
C THR A 51 8.91 -4.24 -5.24
N PHE A 52 9.85 -5.03 -5.81
CA PHE A 52 11.16 -4.54 -6.20
C PHE A 52 11.07 -3.38 -7.20
N TYR A 53 10.25 -3.52 -8.24
CA TYR A 53 10.04 -2.44 -9.22
C TYR A 53 9.42 -1.20 -8.57
N THR A 54 8.48 -1.36 -7.63
CA THR A 54 7.90 -0.23 -6.90
C THR A 54 8.95 0.51 -6.07
N VAL A 55 9.79 -0.22 -5.33
CA VAL A 55 10.90 0.39 -4.56
C VAL A 55 11.89 1.10 -5.49
N LEU A 56 12.25 0.49 -6.61
CA LEU A 56 13.14 1.10 -7.60
C LEU A 56 12.53 2.39 -8.17
N LEU A 57 11.24 2.39 -8.51
CA LEU A 57 10.51 3.58 -8.96
C LEU A 57 10.57 4.70 -7.91
N LEU A 58 10.35 4.40 -6.63
CA LEU A 58 10.43 5.37 -5.55
C LEU A 58 11.82 5.98 -5.42
N LEU A 59 12.87 5.16 -5.50
CA LEU A 59 14.25 5.65 -5.41
C LEU A 59 14.65 6.51 -6.60
N ILE A 60 14.29 6.10 -7.82
CA ILE A 60 14.59 6.87 -9.04
C ILE A 60 13.82 8.20 -9.02
N SER A 61 12.52 8.18 -8.78
CA SER A 61 11.71 9.39 -8.78
C SER A 61 12.12 10.37 -7.68
N SER A 62 12.48 9.88 -6.47
CA SER A 62 12.99 10.74 -5.41
C SER A 62 14.33 11.39 -5.75
N THR A 63 15.23 10.64 -6.38
CA THR A 63 16.53 11.16 -6.81
C THR A 63 16.37 12.19 -7.92
N CYS A 64 15.55 11.91 -8.93
CA CYS A 64 15.25 12.85 -10.00
C CYS A 64 14.61 14.13 -9.47
N MET A 65 13.66 14.01 -8.53
CA MET A 65 13.02 15.17 -7.90
C MET A 65 14.02 15.99 -7.09
N TYR A 66 14.91 15.35 -6.33
CA TYR A 66 15.97 16.02 -5.60
C TYR A 66 16.87 16.83 -6.54
N LEU A 67 17.30 16.26 -7.66
CA LEU A 67 18.13 16.96 -8.64
C LEU A 67 17.42 18.14 -9.29
N ALA A 68 16.11 18.06 -9.47
CA ALA A 68 15.33 19.12 -10.12
C ALA A 68 14.95 20.28 -9.18
N GLU A 69 14.70 20.01 -7.89
CA GLU A 69 14.04 20.96 -6.99
C GLU A 69 14.88 21.39 -5.78
N SER A 70 15.93 20.63 -5.42
CA SER A 70 16.66 20.85 -4.16
C SER A 70 17.30 22.24 -4.02
N SER A 71 17.74 22.84 -5.13
CA SER A 71 18.33 24.18 -5.14
C SER A 71 17.29 25.30 -5.06
N ILE A 72 16.05 25.04 -5.47
CA ILE A 72 14.95 26.01 -5.54
C ILE A 72 14.05 25.92 -4.30
N GLN A 73 13.84 24.69 -3.79
CA GLN A 73 13.02 24.41 -2.62
C GLN A 73 13.79 23.59 -1.57
N PRO A 74 14.89 24.10 -1.00
CA PRO A 74 15.72 23.35 -0.04
C PRO A 74 14.96 22.96 1.22
N GLU A 75 13.97 23.73 1.64
CA GLU A 75 13.15 23.45 2.81
C GLU A 75 12.21 22.25 2.63
N LEU A 76 11.68 22.05 1.44
CA LEU A 76 10.69 21.01 1.15
C LEU A 76 11.32 19.78 0.48
N LEU A 77 12.20 19.99 -0.51
CA LEU A 77 12.79 18.95 -1.37
C LEU A 77 14.33 18.97 -1.35
N GLY A 78 14.94 19.55 -0.32
CA GLY A 78 16.39 19.70 -0.19
C GLY A 78 17.15 18.47 0.30
N SER A 79 16.50 17.29 0.39
CA SER A 79 17.17 16.02 0.71
C SER A 79 16.45 14.84 0.10
N ILE A 80 17.21 13.76 -0.18
CA ILE A 80 16.63 12.52 -0.73
C ILE A 80 15.52 11.94 0.16
N PRO A 81 15.61 11.89 1.50
CA PRO A 81 14.50 11.42 2.33
C PRO A 81 13.22 12.26 2.20
N ARG A 82 13.32 13.58 2.04
CA ARG A 82 12.16 14.45 1.80
C ARG A 82 11.54 14.19 0.43
N CYS A 83 12.37 14.03 -0.59
CA CYS A 83 11.91 13.65 -1.93
C CYS A 83 11.31 12.24 -1.96
N LEU A 84 11.81 11.32 -1.12
CA LEU A 84 11.24 9.97 -0.98
C LEU A 84 9.83 10.03 -0.36
N TRP A 85 9.62 10.88 0.64
CA TRP A 85 8.28 11.14 1.17
C TRP A 85 7.33 11.62 0.08
N TRP A 86 7.76 12.62 -0.70
CA TRP A 86 6.99 13.09 -1.86
C TRP A 86 6.70 11.97 -2.86
N SER A 87 7.70 11.14 -3.19
CA SER A 87 7.54 10.01 -4.12
C SER A 87 6.52 8.99 -3.61
N ILE A 88 6.58 8.62 -2.32
CA ILE A 88 5.64 7.68 -1.70
C ILE A 88 4.22 8.22 -1.80
N THR A 89 3.99 9.47 -1.41
CA THR A 89 2.66 10.08 -1.43
C THR A 89 2.11 10.24 -2.84
N THR A 90 2.97 10.46 -3.82
CA THR A 90 2.60 10.59 -5.24
C THR A 90 2.29 9.23 -5.86
N VAL A 91 3.17 8.24 -5.70
CA VAL A 91 3.00 6.87 -6.24
C VAL A 91 1.80 6.18 -5.60
N SER A 92 1.56 6.38 -4.29
CA SER A 92 0.39 5.84 -3.60
C SER A 92 -0.93 6.59 -3.91
N ALA A 93 -0.87 7.65 -4.71
CA ALA A 93 -1.99 8.51 -5.06
C ALA A 93 -2.69 9.17 -3.84
N VAL A 94 -1.97 9.30 -2.70
CA VAL A 94 -2.46 10.02 -1.51
C VAL A 94 -2.38 11.52 -1.74
N GLY A 95 -1.22 12.04 -2.22
CA GLY A 95 -1.03 13.43 -2.64
C GLY A 95 -1.37 14.46 -1.57
N TYR A 96 -0.69 14.45 -0.42
CA TYR A 96 -0.97 15.41 0.67
C TYR A 96 -0.82 16.87 0.25
N GLY A 97 0.00 17.16 -0.79
CA GLY A 97 0.21 18.52 -1.27
C GLY A 97 1.12 19.38 -0.36
N ASP A 98 1.77 18.76 0.61
CA ASP A 98 2.73 19.40 1.53
C ASP A 98 4.06 19.73 0.84
N SER A 99 4.41 19.00 -0.20
CA SER A 99 5.56 19.24 -1.08
C SER A 99 5.17 19.00 -2.53
N ILE A 100 5.30 20.02 -3.37
CA ILE A 100 4.96 19.98 -4.79
C ILE A 100 6.09 20.61 -5.61
N PRO A 101 6.43 20.05 -6.80
CA PRO A 101 7.45 20.64 -7.68
C PRO A 101 6.96 21.99 -8.25
N VAL A 102 7.86 22.96 -8.31
CA VAL A 102 7.58 24.28 -8.88
C VAL A 102 8.23 24.47 -10.26
N THR A 103 9.35 23.76 -10.53
CA THR A 103 10.04 23.84 -11.82
C THR A 103 9.29 23.08 -12.91
N ALA A 104 9.52 23.46 -14.16
CA ALA A 104 8.99 22.73 -15.32
C ALA A 104 9.54 21.28 -15.38
N VAL A 105 10.82 21.10 -15.05
CA VAL A 105 11.46 19.79 -15.00
C VAL A 105 10.84 18.94 -13.87
N GLY A 106 10.70 19.49 -12.65
CA GLY A 106 10.07 18.80 -11.53
C GLY A 106 8.62 18.40 -11.82
N LYS A 107 7.83 19.27 -12.47
CA LYS A 107 6.46 18.96 -12.90
C LYS A 107 6.41 17.83 -13.93
N THR A 108 7.36 17.79 -14.85
CA THR A 108 7.47 16.68 -15.84
C THR A 108 7.79 15.37 -15.14
N ILE A 109 8.76 15.37 -14.21
CA ILE A 109 9.11 14.20 -13.40
C ILE A 109 7.88 13.73 -12.60
N ALA A 110 7.16 14.66 -11.97
CA ALA A 110 5.94 14.35 -11.20
C ALA A 110 4.86 13.69 -12.07
N SER A 111 4.63 14.21 -13.27
CA SER A 111 3.65 13.65 -14.21
C SER A 111 3.99 12.22 -14.61
N ILE A 112 5.25 11.95 -14.97
CA ILE A 112 5.72 10.62 -15.33
C ILE A 112 5.61 9.68 -14.11
N THR A 113 6.07 10.12 -12.94
CA THR A 113 6.00 9.35 -11.69
C THR A 113 4.56 8.99 -11.33
N SER A 114 3.61 9.91 -11.49
CA SER A 114 2.19 9.66 -11.21
C SER A 114 1.59 8.61 -12.14
N LEU A 115 1.91 8.66 -13.43
CA LEU A 115 1.46 7.64 -14.39
C LEU A 115 2.05 6.26 -14.10
N MET A 116 3.35 6.20 -13.79
CA MET A 116 4.02 4.96 -13.40
C MET A 116 3.52 4.45 -12.05
N GLY A 117 3.13 5.34 -11.13
CA GLY A 117 2.54 5.00 -9.84
C GLY A 117 1.23 4.21 -9.95
N ILE A 118 0.38 4.56 -10.93
CA ILE A 118 -0.85 3.80 -11.20
C ILE A 118 -0.51 2.35 -11.54
N ALA A 119 0.47 2.11 -12.41
CA ALA A 119 0.92 0.77 -12.77
C ALA A 119 1.54 0.04 -11.58
N ALA A 120 2.33 0.73 -10.75
CA ALA A 120 2.98 0.17 -9.58
C ALA A 120 1.99 -0.37 -8.53
N ILE A 121 0.76 0.19 -8.45
CA ILE A 121 -0.32 -0.30 -7.59
C ILE A 121 -1.16 -1.36 -8.32
N ALA A 122 -1.44 -1.18 -9.60
CA ALA A 122 -2.31 -2.06 -10.37
C ALA A 122 -1.71 -3.46 -10.54
N ILE A 123 -0.40 -3.57 -10.78
CA ILE A 123 0.28 -4.85 -11.00
C ILE A 123 0.16 -5.79 -9.80
N PRO A 124 0.59 -5.44 -8.56
CA PRO A 124 0.44 -6.35 -7.42
C PRO A 124 -1.02 -6.66 -7.09
N THR A 125 -1.93 -5.71 -7.30
CA THR A 125 -3.37 -5.93 -7.13
C THR A 125 -3.90 -6.97 -8.11
N GLY A 126 -3.52 -6.90 -9.38
CA GLY A 126 -3.88 -7.88 -10.41
C GLY A 126 -3.30 -9.27 -10.13
N ILE A 127 -2.05 -9.35 -9.67
CA ILE A 127 -1.40 -10.60 -9.28
C ILE A 127 -2.17 -11.26 -8.12
N LEU A 128 -2.54 -10.50 -7.09
CA LEU A 128 -3.35 -11.01 -5.98
C LEU A 128 -4.73 -11.49 -6.43
N ALA A 129 -5.42 -10.72 -7.27
CA ALA A 129 -6.73 -11.09 -7.82
C ALA A 129 -6.66 -12.42 -8.61
N SER A 130 -5.62 -12.58 -9.43
CA SER A 130 -5.34 -13.84 -10.15
C SER A 130 -5.14 -15.01 -9.19
N GLY A 131 -4.32 -14.86 -8.14
CA GLY A 131 -4.08 -15.88 -7.12
C GLY A 131 -5.35 -16.28 -6.36
N PHE A 132 -6.23 -15.32 -6.07
CA PHE A 132 -7.54 -15.61 -5.48
C PHE A 132 -8.43 -16.44 -6.41
N SER A 133 -8.53 -16.05 -7.68
CA SER A 133 -9.31 -16.78 -8.68
C SER A 133 -8.85 -18.23 -8.83
N GLU A 134 -7.53 -18.43 -8.86
CA GLU A 134 -6.91 -19.76 -8.91
C GLU A 134 -7.27 -20.62 -7.68
N SER A 135 -7.20 -20.05 -6.48
CA SER A 135 -7.53 -20.74 -5.22
C SER A 135 -8.98 -21.24 -5.19
N ILE A 136 -9.92 -20.45 -5.72
CA ILE A 136 -11.34 -20.83 -5.81
C ILE A 136 -11.54 -21.91 -6.87
N GLY A 137 -10.86 -21.81 -8.00
CA GLY A 137 -10.94 -22.81 -9.08
C GLY A 137 -10.42 -24.20 -8.68
N VAL A 138 -9.34 -24.25 -7.91
CA VAL A 138 -8.79 -25.50 -7.35
C VAL A 138 -9.79 -26.18 -6.41
N LYS A 139 -10.48 -25.40 -5.56
CA LYS A 139 -11.48 -25.93 -4.65
C LYS A 139 -12.65 -26.58 -5.41
N ASN A 140 -13.23 -25.87 -6.38
CA ASN A 140 -14.37 -26.37 -7.15
C ASN A 140 -14.02 -27.65 -7.89
N LYS A 141 -12.78 -27.80 -8.41
CA LYS A 141 -12.34 -29.00 -9.09
C LYS A 141 -12.23 -30.23 -8.17
N ASN A 142 -11.84 -30.01 -6.91
CA ASN A 142 -11.74 -31.08 -5.92
C ASN A 142 -13.14 -31.58 -5.49
N GLU A 143 -14.10 -30.65 -5.31
CA GLU A 143 -15.50 -30.99 -4.97
C GLU A 143 -16.25 -31.75 -6.10
N PHE A 144 -15.79 -31.60 -7.35
CA PHE A 144 -16.38 -32.35 -8.49
C PHE A 144 -15.83 -33.75 -8.66
N ASN A 145 -14.72 -34.08 -8.03
CA ASN A 145 -14.03 -35.38 -8.16
C ASN A 145 -14.28 -36.32 -6.95
N GLU A 146 -15.04 -35.86 -5.95
CA GLU A 146 -15.56 -36.66 -4.82
C GLU A 146 -17.03 -37.07 -5.06
#